data_8315b14b52739114aafe7b5428f3303b
#
_entry.id   8315b14b52739114aafe7b5428f3303b
#
_cell.length_a   1.000
_cell.length_b   1.000
_cell.length_c   1.000
_cell.angle_alpha   90.00
_cell.angle_beta   90.00
_cell.angle_gamma   90.00
#
_symmetry.space_group_name_H-M   'P 1'
#
loop_
_entity.id
_entity.type
_entity.pdbx_description
1 polymer ?
#
loop_
_entity_poly.entity_id
_entity_poly.type
_entity_poly.pdbx_seq_one_letter_code
_entity_poly.pdbx_strand_id
1 'polypeptide(L)' 'RRDSIFTRLGLRSGDIITGVDGQAIESVDDALKFYNQLKSSPSVSLEIRRRGRPKQIEYNIE' A
#
# COMPACT_ATOMS: atom_id res chain seq x y z
N ARG A 1 -5.41 -11.02 -9.88
CA ARG A 1 -6.82 -11.04 -9.78
C ARG A 1 -7.41 -9.70 -9.58
N ARG A 2 -8.60 -9.56 -10.06
CA ARG A 2 -9.23 -8.29 -10.02
C ARG A 2 -9.60 -7.85 -8.66
N ASP A 3 -9.93 -8.77 -7.80
CA ASP A 3 -10.36 -8.44 -6.46
C ASP A 3 -9.25 -8.54 -5.47
N SER A 4 -8.05 -8.26 -5.89
CA SER A 4 -6.94 -8.29 -4.97
C SER A 4 -7.13 -7.20 -3.91
N ILE A 5 -6.42 -7.36 -2.81
CA ILE A 5 -6.46 -6.39 -1.75
C ILE A 5 -5.95 -5.04 -2.23
N PHE A 6 -5.05 -5.04 -3.21
CA PHE A 6 -4.52 -3.79 -3.73
C PHE A 6 -5.58 -2.98 -4.46
N THR A 7 -6.49 -3.66 -5.14
CA THR A 7 -7.60 -2.99 -5.79
C THR A 7 -8.50 -2.34 -4.76
N ARG A 8 -8.72 -3.01 -3.66
CA ARG A 8 -9.56 -2.47 -2.61
C ARG A 8 -8.95 -1.27 -1.94
N LEU A 9 -7.63 -1.21 -1.92
CA LEU A 9 -6.94 -0.07 -1.34
C LEU A 9 -7.04 1.18 -2.20
N GLY A 10 -7.54 1.05 -3.41
CA GLY A 10 -7.65 2.20 -4.30
C GLY A 10 -6.45 2.38 -5.18
N LEU A 11 -5.61 1.36 -5.28
CA LEU A 11 -4.44 1.42 -6.14
C LEU A 11 -4.84 1.24 -7.58
N ARG A 12 -4.11 1.88 -8.45
CA ARG A 12 -4.35 1.82 -9.88
C ARG A 12 -3.12 1.35 -10.60
N SER A 13 -3.35 0.90 -11.82
CA SER A 13 -2.27 0.49 -12.68
C SER A 13 -1.29 1.65 -12.84
N GLY A 14 -0.01 1.37 -12.65
CA GLY A 14 1.01 2.39 -12.75
C GLY A 14 1.38 3.05 -11.43
N ASP A 15 0.66 2.76 -10.36
CA ASP A 15 1.01 3.29 -9.05
C ASP A 15 2.22 2.55 -8.50
N ILE A 16 3.07 3.29 -7.81
CA ILE A 16 4.25 2.72 -7.18
C ILE A 16 4.13 2.93 -5.68
N ILE A 17 4.17 1.86 -4.94
CA ILE A 17 4.11 1.95 -3.48
C ILE A 17 5.51 2.31 -2.98
N THR A 18 5.62 3.45 -2.30
CA THR A 18 6.90 3.90 -1.81
C THR A 18 7.04 3.78 -0.31
N GLY A 19 5.94 3.65 0.41
CA GLY A 19 6.02 3.50 1.85
C GLY A 19 4.71 3.05 2.46
N VAL A 20 4.79 2.58 3.69
CA VAL A 20 3.63 2.13 4.44
C VAL A 20 3.80 2.59 5.88
N ASP A 21 2.80 3.31 6.39
CA ASP A 21 2.80 3.78 7.77
C ASP A 21 4.09 4.50 8.13
N GLY A 22 4.61 5.28 7.18
CA GLY A 22 5.80 6.06 7.41
C GLY A 22 7.10 5.33 7.17
N GLN A 23 7.04 4.08 6.74
CA GLN A 23 8.25 3.29 6.48
C GLN A 23 8.40 3.04 5.00
N ALA A 24 9.57 3.34 4.48
CA ALA A 24 9.84 3.16 3.06
C ALA A 24 9.88 1.67 2.72
N ILE A 25 9.36 1.34 1.54
CA ILE A 25 9.46 -0.02 1.02
C ILE A 25 10.57 -0.02 -0.01
N GLU A 26 11.65 -0.74 0.31
CA GLU A 26 12.83 -0.74 -0.53
C GLU A 26 13.24 -2.13 -0.98
N SER A 27 12.54 -3.15 -0.54
CA SER A 27 12.92 -4.51 -0.89
C SER A 27 11.69 -5.40 -0.86
N VAL A 28 11.88 -6.61 -1.36
CA VAL A 28 10.83 -7.61 -1.33
C VAL A 28 10.46 -7.95 0.12
N ASP A 29 11.45 -7.97 1.00
CA ASP A 29 11.20 -8.24 2.40
C ASP A 29 10.28 -7.20 3.01
N ASP A 30 10.52 -5.93 2.67
CA ASP A 30 9.67 -4.87 3.16
C ASP A 30 8.25 -5.03 2.65
N ALA A 31 8.11 -5.42 1.40
CA ALA A 31 6.79 -5.62 0.81
C ALA A 31 6.04 -6.76 1.49
N LEU A 32 6.76 -7.81 1.86
CA LEU A 32 6.14 -8.92 2.56
C LEU A 32 5.69 -8.52 3.95
N LYS A 33 6.48 -7.70 4.63
CA LYS A 33 6.09 -7.19 5.94
C LYS A 33 4.83 -6.36 5.82
N PHE A 34 4.75 -5.54 4.80
CA PHE A 34 3.57 -4.74 4.57
C PHE A 34 2.34 -5.63 4.36
N TYR A 35 2.50 -6.66 3.56
CA TYR A 35 1.39 -7.55 3.29
C TYR A 35 0.89 -8.22 4.57
N ASN A 36 1.82 -8.65 5.41
CA ASN A 36 1.46 -9.26 6.68
C ASN A 36 0.79 -8.28 7.61
N GLN A 37 1.24 -7.03 7.58
CA GLN A 37 0.62 -5.99 8.38
C GLN A 37 -0.83 -5.75 7.96
N LEU A 38 -1.09 -5.78 6.68
CA LEU A 38 -2.43 -5.59 6.16
C LEU A 38 -3.41 -6.60 6.70
N LYS A 39 -2.93 -7.81 6.92
CA LYS A 39 -3.81 -8.88 7.38
C LYS A 39 -4.23 -8.71 8.82
N SER A 40 -3.44 -8.02 9.61
CA SER A 40 -3.70 -7.95 11.04
C SER A 40 -3.97 -6.55 11.54
N SER A 41 -3.81 -5.54 10.72
CA SER A 41 -4.05 -4.16 11.15
C SER A 41 -5.42 -3.69 10.76
N PRO A 42 -6.09 -2.90 11.61
CA PRO A 42 -7.39 -2.37 11.26
C PRO A 42 -7.33 -1.24 10.23
N SER A 43 -6.18 -0.64 10.05
CA SER A 43 -6.03 0.42 9.08
C SER A 43 -4.60 0.48 8.61
N VAL A 44 -4.40 1.14 7.47
CA VAL A 44 -3.08 1.26 6.90
C VAL A 44 -3.00 2.58 6.14
N SER A 45 -1.83 3.21 6.21
CA SER A 45 -1.57 4.43 5.48
C SER A 45 -0.52 4.11 4.43
N LEU A 46 -0.88 4.27 3.18
CA LEU A 46 0.00 3.96 2.05
C LEU A 46 0.54 5.22 1.44
N GLU A 47 1.81 5.20 1.12
CA GLU A 47 2.44 6.27 0.36
C GLU A 47 2.78 5.73 -1.00
N ILE A 48 2.23 6.36 -2.02
CA ILE A 48 2.45 5.90 -3.39
C ILE A 48 2.88 7.06 -4.25
N ARG A 49 3.34 6.73 -5.43
CA ARG A 49 3.61 7.72 -6.45
C ARG A 49 2.76 7.40 -7.65
N ARG A 50 1.94 8.36 -8.04
CA ARG A 50 1.03 8.22 -9.16
C ARG A 50 1.38 9.27 -10.18
N ARG A 51 1.80 8.82 -11.36
CA ARG A 51 2.21 9.74 -12.42
C ARG A 51 3.27 10.72 -11.95
N GLY A 52 4.22 10.20 -11.17
CA GLY A 52 5.31 11.01 -10.69
C GLY A 52 5.00 11.89 -9.50
N ARG A 53 3.78 11.84 -9.00
CA ARG A 53 3.38 12.67 -7.87
C ARG A 53 3.14 11.84 -6.64
N PRO A 54 3.61 12.30 -5.49
CA PRO A 54 3.35 11.57 -4.24
C PRO A 54 1.89 11.67 -3.87
N LYS A 55 1.36 10.59 -3.33
CA LYS A 55 -0.01 10.53 -2.91
C LYS A 55 -0.13 9.61 -1.71
N GLN A 56 -0.97 9.98 -0.76
CA GLN A 56 -1.18 9.18 0.42
C GLN A 56 -2.59 8.63 0.41
N ILE A 57 -2.70 7.34 0.69
CA ILE A 57 -3.99 6.66 0.74
C ILE A 57 -4.15 6.08 2.13
N GLU A 58 -5.26 6.38 2.78
CA GLU A 58 -5.55 5.80 4.08
C GLU A 58 -6.72 4.84 3.92
N TYR A 59 -6.53 3.63 4.39
CA TYR A 59 -7.51 2.59 4.22
C TYR A 59 -7.85 1.98 5.56
N ASN A 60 -9.12 1.93 5.89
CA ASN A 60 -9.60 1.30 7.11
C ASN A 60 -10.18 -0.05 6.78
N ILE A 61 -9.64 -1.06 7.42
CA ILE A 61 -10.11 -2.41 7.25
C ILE A 61 -11.08 -2.67 8.40
N GLU A 62 -12.30 -2.86 8.03
CA GLU A 62 -13.24 -2.97 9.10
C GLU A 62 -14.04 -4.22 9.05
#